data_9e4e21705f31dc38e3a4fd4b42d4030d
#
_entry.id   9e4e21705f31dc38e3a4fd4b42d4030d
#
_cell.length_a   1.000
_cell.length_b   1.000
_cell.length_c   1.000
_cell.angle_alpha   90.00
_cell.angle_beta   90.00
_cell.angle_gamma   90.00
#
_symmetry.space_group_name_H-M   'P 1'
#
loop_
_entity.id
_entity.type
_entity.pdbx_description
1 polymer ?
#
loop_
_entity_poly.entity_id
_entity_poly.type
_entity_poly.pdbx_seq_one_letter_code
_entity_poly.pdbx_strand_id
1 'polypeptide(L)' 'MRCFFHLMSNHDEIFDNAGIEVQDLDSAKIQALNAIEELRAEIGTEAHDWSGWRLEIVCPLGTILHSVPLTETIH' A
#
# COMPACT_ATOMS: atom_id res chain seq x y z
N MET A 1 8.35 3.82 -14.42
CA MET A 1 7.51 4.88 -13.82
C MET A 1 7.71 4.92 -12.32
N ARG A 2 7.54 6.08 -11.72
CA ARG A 2 7.65 6.21 -10.27
C ARG A 2 6.27 6.14 -9.64
N CYS A 3 6.16 5.43 -8.54
CA CYS A 3 4.92 5.32 -7.78
C CYS A 3 5.17 5.57 -6.30
N PHE A 4 4.15 6.04 -5.61
CA PHE A 4 4.17 6.22 -4.16
C PHE A 4 3.13 5.32 -3.54
N PHE A 5 3.46 4.69 -2.44
CA PHE A 5 2.56 3.80 -1.73
C PHE A 5 2.14 4.48 -0.42
N HIS A 6 0.92 4.98 -0.41
CA HIS A 6 0.36 5.64 0.78
C HIS A 6 -0.54 4.67 1.52
N LEU A 7 -0.41 4.65 2.84
CA LEU A 7 -1.33 3.88 3.70
C LEU A 7 -2.39 4.83 4.22
N MET A 8 -3.64 4.49 3.98
CA MET A 8 -4.77 5.34 4.31
C MET A 8 -5.81 4.59 5.13
N SER A 9 -6.36 5.28 6.12
CA SER A 9 -7.50 4.77 6.88
C SER A 9 -8.50 5.90 7.09
N ASN A 10 -9.57 5.63 7.82
CA ASN A 10 -10.58 6.65 8.11
C ASN A 10 -10.05 7.74 9.05
N HIS A 11 -9.02 7.45 9.82
CA HIS A 11 -8.51 8.34 10.85
C HIS A 11 -7.06 8.75 10.63
N ASP A 12 -6.29 7.97 9.89
CA ASP A 12 -4.86 8.20 9.75
C ASP A 12 -4.40 8.09 8.31
N GLU A 13 -3.33 8.80 8.02
CA GLU A 13 -2.70 8.78 6.70
C GLU A 13 -1.20 8.68 6.88
N ILE A 14 -0.59 7.73 6.19
CA ILE A 14 0.86 7.58 6.19
C ILE A 14 1.33 7.74 4.75
N PHE A 15 2.02 8.83 4.47
CA PHE A 15 2.47 9.14 3.12
C PHE A 15 3.87 8.64 2.87
N ASP A 16 4.06 8.03 1.69
CA ASP A 16 5.38 7.64 1.20
C ASP A 16 5.99 8.84 0.49
N ASN A 17 7.08 9.34 1.01
CA ASN A 17 7.77 10.50 0.43
C ASN A 17 8.89 10.13 -0.53
N ALA A 18 9.31 8.87 -0.55
CA ALA A 18 10.41 8.41 -1.36
C ALA A 18 9.96 7.85 -2.71
N GLY A 19 8.91 7.03 -2.69
CA GLY A 19 8.45 6.36 -3.88
C GLY A 19 9.36 5.21 -4.31
N ILE A 20 8.95 4.49 -5.34
CA ILE A 20 9.76 3.44 -5.97
C ILE A 20 9.64 3.53 -7.48
N GLU A 21 10.67 3.04 -8.16
CA GLU A 21 10.63 2.90 -9.60
C GLU A 21 10.12 1.53 -9.96
N VAL A 22 9.15 1.48 -10.88
CA VAL A 22 8.58 0.22 -11.39
C VAL A 22 8.47 0.32 -12.89
N GLN A 23 8.37 -0.82 -13.57
CA GLN A 23 8.25 -0.85 -15.02
C GLN A 23 6.85 -0.44 -15.48
N ASP A 24 5.84 -0.88 -14.74
CA ASP A 24 4.45 -0.65 -15.09
C ASP A 24 3.56 -0.81 -13.85
N LEU A 25 2.27 -0.64 -14.03
CA LEU A 25 1.33 -0.72 -12.93
C LEU A 25 1.23 -2.13 -12.36
N ASP A 26 1.34 -3.16 -13.18
CA ASP A 26 1.30 -4.54 -12.69
C ASP A 26 2.47 -4.83 -11.75
N SER A 27 3.66 -4.35 -12.09
CA SER A 27 4.83 -4.45 -11.21
C SER A 27 4.61 -3.68 -9.91
N ALA A 28 3.97 -2.51 -9.99
CA ALA A 28 3.63 -1.72 -8.80
C ALA A 28 2.69 -2.48 -7.89
N LYS A 29 1.69 -3.15 -8.45
CA LYS A 29 0.73 -3.94 -7.66
C LYS A 29 1.43 -5.09 -6.93
N ILE A 30 2.35 -5.78 -7.59
CA ILE A 30 3.12 -6.86 -6.96
C ILE A 30 3.95 -6.31 -5.81
N GLN A 31 4.62 -5.20 -6.01
CA GLN A 31 5.41 -4.56 -4.96
C GLN A 31 4.53 -4.12 -3.79
N ALA A 32 3.34 -3.62 -4.09
CA ALA A 32 2.39 -3.21 -3.05
C ALA A 32 1.98 -4.40 -2.19
N LEU A 33 1.66 -5.53 -2.80
CA LEU A 33 1.29 -6.74 -2.06
C LEU A 33 2.43 -7.23 -1.18
N ASN A 34 3.65 -7.20 -1.71
CA ASN A 34 4.84 -7.57 -0.93
C ASN A 34 5.04 -6.63 0.27
N ALA A 35 4.85 -5.33 0.06
CA ALA A 35 4.98 -4.34 1.12
C ALA A 35 3.94 -4.56 2.22
N ILE A 36 2.72 -4.89 1.84
CA ILE A 36 1.65 -5.18 2.80
C ILE A 36 2.00 -6.41 3.64
N GLU A 37 2.49 -7.48 2.99
CA GLU A 37 2.87 -8.69 3.69
C GLU A 37 4.01 -8.45 4.67
N GLU A 38 5.01 -7.67 4.28
CA GLU A 38 6.12 -7.31 5.16
C GLU A 38 5.64 -6.50 6.36
N LEU A 39 4.77 -5.55 6.13
CA LEU A 39 4.21 -4.71 7.18
C LEU A 39 3.44 -5.55 8.19
N ARG A 40 2.62 -6.47 7.71
CA ARG A 40 1.84 -7.34 8.58
C ARG A 40 2.72 -8.30 9.38
N ALA A 41 3.79 -8.79 8.76
CA ALA A 41 4.74 -9.65 9.46
C ALA A 41 5.47 -8.92 10.58
N GLU A 42 5.84 -7.67 10.35
CA GLU A 42 6.55 -6.86 11.36
C GLU A 42 5.67 -6.49 12.54
N ILE A 43 4.44 -6.07 12.26
CA ILE A 43 3.54 -5.56 13.30
C ILE A 43 2.80 -6.69 13.98
N GLY A 44 2.50 -7.76 13.24
CA GLY A 44 1.68 -8.86 13.73
C GLY A 44 0.21 -8.62 13.46
N THR A 45 -0.44 -9.61 12.88
CA THR A 45 -1.84 -9.50 12.49
C THR A 45 -2.80 -9.57 13.66
N GLU A 46 -2.37 -10.16 14.76
CA GLU A 46 -3.21 -10.34 15.93
C GLU A 46 -3.40 -9.05 16.74
N ALA A 47 -2.41 -8.16 16.68
CA ALA A 47 -2.41 -6.94 17.46
C ALA A 47 -3.12 -5.78 16.76
N HIS A 48 -3.45 -5.92 15.48
CA HIS A 48 -4.00 -4.85 14.67
C HIS A 48 -5.25 -5.27 13.93
N ASP A 49 -6.21 -4.38 13.91
CA ASP A 49 -7.38 -4.49 13.05
C ASP A 49 -7.07 -3.72 11.77
N TRP A 50 -6.91 -4.44 10.68
CA TRP A 50 -6.60 -3.87 9.38
C TRP A 50 -7.84 -3.41 8.61
N SER A 51 -9.00 -3.57 9.20
CA SER A 51 -10.24 -3.14 8.59
C SER A 51 -10.22 -1.60 8.42
N GLY A 52 -10.62 -1.14 7.25
CA GLY A 52 -10.57 0.28 6.94
C GLY A 52 -9.23 0.80 6.45
N TRP A 53 -8.18 0.02 6.52
CA TRP A 53 -6.87 0.39 5.96
C TRP A 53 -6.75 -0.06 4.52
N ARG A 54 -6.12 0.77 3.71
CA ARG A 54 -5.82 0.45 2.32
C ARG A 54 -4.47 1.04 1.94
N LEU A 55 -3.84 0.41 0.97
CA LEU A 55 -2.63 0.94 0.36
C LEU A 55 -3.00 1.53 -0.98
N GLU A 56 -2.67 2.80 -1.20
CA GLU A 56 -2.93 3.48 -2.46
C GLU A 56 -1.66 3.63 -3.26
N ILE A 57 -1.71 3.21 -4.51
CA ILE A 57 -0.61 3.41 -5.45
C ILE A 57 -0.89 4.71 -6.18
N VAL A 58 -0.02 5.69 -6.02
CA VAL A 58 -0.23 7.04 -6.50
C VAL A 58 0.91 7.45 -7.43
N CYS A 59 0.58 8.09 -8.54
CA CYS A 59 1.59 8.61 -9.46
C CYS A 59 2.18 9.93 -8.92
N PRO A 60 3.31 10.41 -9.49
CA PRO A 60 3.92 11.67 -9.04
C PRO A 60 3.01 12.89 -9.16
N LEU A 61 1.99 12.82 -9.99
CA LEU A 61 1.02 13.91 -10.14
C LEU A 61 -0.11 13.87 -9.12
N GLY A 62 -0.11 12.85 -8.25
CA GLY A 62 -1.13 12.71 -7.22
C GLY A 62 -2.34 11.89 -7.61
N THR A 63 -2.34 11.31 -8.80
CA THR A 63 -3.46 10.47 -9.25
C THR A 63 -3.37 9.08 -8.63
N ILE A 64 -4.47 8.61 -8.05
CA ILE A 64 -4.54 7.26 -7.50
C ILE A 64 -4.68 6.28 -8.66
N LEU A 65 -3.68 5.43 -8.84
CA LEU A 65 -3.67 4.45 -9.92
C LEU A 65 -4.36 3.15 -9.52
N HIS A 66 -4.26 2.79 -8.25
CA HIS A 66 -4.85 1.56 -7.75
C HIS A 66 -4.93 1.62 -6.23
N SER A 67 -5.89 0.91 -5.67
CA SER A 67 -6.07 0.85 -4.22
C SER A 67 -6.24 -0.61 -3.80
N VAL A 68 -5.52 -1.03 -2.77
CA VAL A 68 -5.55 -2.40 -2.27
C VAL A 68 -5.95 -2.38 -0.80
N PRO A 69 -7.14 -2.88 -0.44
CA PRO A 69 -7.48 -3.04 0.97
C PRO A 69 -6.53 -4.03 1.63
N LEU A 70 -6.05 -3.71 2.82
CA LEU A 70 -5.11 -4.58 3.51
C LEU A 70 -5.72 -5.93 3.90
N THR A 71 -7.02 -5.97 4.10
CA THR A 71 -7.71 -7.20 4.45
C THR A 71 -7.81 -8.20 3.30
N GLU A 72 -7.72 -7.74 2.05
CA GLU A 72 -7.80 -8.63 0.89
C GLU A 72 -6.56 -9.51 0.69
N THR A 73 -5.48 -9.17 1.34
CA THR A 73 -4.23 -9.91 1.18
C THR A 73 -4.15 -11.13 2.09
N ILE A 74 -5.18 -11.39 2.86
CA ILE A 74 -5.24 -12.53 3.79
C ILE A 74 -5.78 -13.76 3.05
N HIS A 75 -4.93 -14.67 2.76
CA HIS A 75 -5.32 -15.94 2.13
C HIS A 75 -4.52 -17.07 2.69
#